data_4fc12fe0875218b4d80fecd4041d5ec7
#
_entry.id   4fc12fe0875218b4d80fecd4041d5ec7
#
_cell.length_a   1.000
_cell.length_b   1.000
_cell.length_c   1.000
_cell.angle_alpha   90.00
_cell.angle_beta   90.00
_cell.angle_gamma   90.00
#
_symmetry.space_group_name_H-M   'P 1'
#
loop_
_entity.id
_entity.type
_entity.pdbx_description
1 polymer ?
#
loop_
_entity_poly.entity_id
_entity_poly.type
_entity_poly.pdbx_seq_one_letter_code
_entity_poly.pdbx_strand_id
1 'polypeptide(L)'
;MCIRDRAWQRKGNIVSMTGDGVNDAPALKKADIGVAMGITGTEVSKDAASMILQDDNFATIIKAVANGRNVYRNIKNAILFLLSGNMAGIFAVLFCSIMALPVPFEAVHLLFINLLTDSLPAIAIGMEKPEKDLLRQKPRDPKQGILTKSFSALMLGQGALIAVVTLISFYIGLQTSPAVASTMAFATLTFARLFHGFNCRSTHSIFKLGLFSNTASIGAFFIGTLLLAFVLFVPFMQPLFSVTALTGAQAGFIALLAFIPTFIIQFVKVIVENVRK
;
A
#
# COMPACT_ATOMS: atom_id res chain seq x y z
N MET A 1 -27.02 -16.26 -27.19
CA MET A 1 -26.21 -15.45 -26.24
C MET A 1 -24.78 -15.98 -26.11
N CYS A 2 -24.55 -17.19 -25.68
CA CYS A 2 -23.16 -17.72 -25.45
C CYS A 2 -22.21 -17.64 -26.66
N ILE A 3 -22.70 -17.64 -27.91
CA ILE A 3 -21.85 -17.54 -29.13
C ILE A 3 -21.26 -16.13 -29.25
N ARG A 4 -22.06 -15.09 -29.00
CA ARG A 4 -21.63 -13.69 -29.05
C ARG A 4 -20.62 -13.39 -27.95
N ASP A 5 -20.89 -13.88 -26.73
CA ASP A 5 -20.00 -13.66 -25.57
C ASP A 5 -18.64 -14.32 -25.80
N ARG A 6 -18.63 -15.57 -26.32
CA ARG A 6 -17.38 -16.25 -26.69
C ARG A 6 -16.62 -15.54 -27.81
N ALA A 7 -17.32 -14.94 -28.77
CA ALA A 7 -16.67 -14.19 -29.84
C ALA A 7 -15.92 -12.95 -29.28
N TRP A 8 -16.49 -12.26 -28.30
CA TRP A 8 -15.84 -11.14 -27.61
C TRP A 8 -14.71 -11.61 -26.72
N GLN A 9 -14.88 -12.69 -25.96
CA GLN A 9 -13.82 -13.29 -25.13
C GLN A 9 -12.61 -13.74 -25.96
N ARG A 10 -12.86 -14.37 -27.14
CA ARG A 10 -11.77 -14.75 -28.08
C ARG A 10 -10.98 -13.55 -28.61
N LYS A 11 -11.59 -12.37 -28.67
CA LYS A 11 -10.91 -11.11 -29.00
C LYS A 11 -10.16 -10.48 -27.81
N GLY A 12 -10.11 -11.17 -26.65
CA GLY A 12 -9.41 -10.70 -25.45
C GLY A 12 -10.20 -9.72 -24.60
N ASN A 13 -11.52 -9.59 -24.83
CA ASN A 13 -12.37 -8.74 -23.99
C ASN A 13 -12.86 -9.50 -22.76
N ILE A 14 -13.02 -8.79 -21.65
CA ILE A 14 -13.75 -9.25 -20.47
C ILE A 14 -15.23 -9.01 -20.70
N VAL A 15 -16.03 -10.07 -20.65
CA VAL A 15 -17.47 -10.03 -20.96
C VAL A 15 -18.28 -10.11 -19.67
N SER A 16 -19.12 -9.10 -19.45
CA SER A 16 -20.17 -9.14 -18.42
C SER A 16 -21.49 -9.49 -19.08
N MET A 17 -22.18 -10.50 -18.54
CA MET A 17 -23.49 -10.96 -18.99
C MET A 17 -24.52 -10.72 -17.90
N THR A 18 -25.63 -10.10 -18.26
CA THR A 18 -26.77 -9.90 -17.35
C THR A 18 -27.93 -10.84 -17.73
N GLY A 19 -28.65 -11.36 -16.74
CA GLY A 19 -29.81 -12.23 -16.96
C GLY A 19 -30.66 -12.33 -15.68
N ASP A 20 -31.92 -12.71 -15.86
CA ASP A 20 -32.92 -12.84 -14.78
C ASP A 20 -33.59 -14.20 -14.76
N GLY A 21 -33.52 -14.95 -15.86
CA GLY A 21 -34.24 -16.21 -16.05
C GLY A 21 -33.38 -17.48 -15.94
N VAL A 22 -34.04 -18.60 -15.80
CA VAL A 22 -33.42 -19.94 -15.80
C VAL A 22 -32.66 -20.20 -17.10
N ASN A 23 -33.15 -19.68 -18.24
CA ASN A 23 -32.52 -19.82 -19.53
C ASN A 23 -31.18 -19.07 -19.66
N ASP A 24 -30.97 -18.07 -18.82
CA ASP A 24 -29.75 -17.26 -18.81
C ASP A 24 -28.64 -17.90 -17.99
N ALA A 25 -28.95 -18.79 -17.07
CA ALA A 25 -28.00 -19.39 -16.14
C ALA A 25 -26.76 -20.00 -16.84
N PRO A 26 -26.84 -20.71 -17.96
CA PRO A 26 -25.66 -21.21 -18.67
C PRO A 26 -24.78 -20.08 -19.24
N ALA A 27 -25.39 -18.95 -19.64
CA ALA A 27 -24.64 -17.79 -20.13
C ALA A 27 -24.01 -17.00 -19.01
N LEU A 28 -24.71 -16.81 -17.89
CA LEU A 28 -24.18 -16.18 -16.67
C LEU A 28 -22.98 -16.93 -16.14
N LYS A 29 -23.05 -18.27 -16.09
CA LYS A 29 -21.92 -19.11 -15.61
C LYS A 29 -20.72 -19.11 -16.55
N LYS A 30 -20.89 -18.85 -17.84
CA LYS A 30 -19.82 -18.85 -18.86
C LYS A 30 -19.22 -17.48 -19.11
N ALA A 31 -19.89 -16.41 -18.73
CA ALA A 31 -19.34 -15.06 -18.78
C ALA A 31 -18.17 -14.92 -17.80
N ASP A 32 -17.28 -13.96 -18.07
CA ASP A 32 -16.22 -13.62 -17.11
C ASP A 32 -16.84 -13.02 -15.83
N ILE A 33 -17.96 -12.30 -15.99
CA ILE A 33 -18.74 -11.74 -14.88
C ILE A 33 -20.23 -11.97 -15.20
N GLY A 34 -20.85 -13.00 -14.62
CA GLY A 34 -22.30 -13.19 -14.66
C GLY A 34 -22.99 -12.29 -13.64
N VAL A 35 -24.02 -11.56 -14.05
CA VAL A 35 -24.78 -10.62 -13.22
C VAL A 35 -26.24 -10.99 -13.23
N ALA A 36 -26.79 -11.40 -12.09
CA ALA A 36 -28.21 -11.69 -11.95
C ALA A 36 -28.97 -10.50 -11.33
N MET A 37 -30.25 -10.38 -11.67
CA MET A 37 -31.16 -9.45 -11.04
C MET A 37 -31.55 -9.95 -9.65
N GLY A 38 -31.56 -9.07 -8.64
CA GLY A 38 -31.83 -9.44 -7.26
C GLY A 38 -33.32 -9.50 -6.92
N ILE A 39 -34.12 -8.62 -7.54
CA ILE A 39 -35.57 -8.53 -7.33
C ILE A 39 -36.30 -9.43 -8.30
N THR A 40 -36.07 -9.26 -9.60
CA THR A 40 -36.78 -10.01 -10.68
C THR A 40 -36.12 -11.31 -11.02
N GLY A 41 -34.86 -11.55 -10.66
CA GLY A 41 -34.10 -12.74 -11.00
C GLY A 41 -34.57 -13.99 -10.27
N THR A 42 -34.60 -15.11 -10.99
CA THR A 42 -34.87 -16.44 -10.43
C THR A 42 -33.70 -16.91 -9.56
N GLU A 43 -33.94 -17.78 -8.58
CA GLU A 43 -32.89 -18.36 -7.74
C GLU A 43 -31.81 -19.08 -8.58
N VAL A 44 -32.24 -19.74 -9.68
CA VAL A 44 -31.31 -20.41 -10.61
C VAL A 44 -30.37 -19.41 -11.29
N SER A 45 -30.86 -18.22 -11.67
CA SER A 45 -30.01 -17.18 -12.24
C SER A 45 -29.07 -16.59 -11.21
N LYS A 46 -29.53 -16.39 -9.99
CA LYS A 46 -28.70 -15.88 -8.85
C LYS A 46 -27.59 -16.86 -8.50
N ASP A 47 -27.88 -18.17 -8.45
CA ASP A 47 -26.88 -19.21 -8.17
C ASP A 47 -25.82 -19.34 -9.26
N ALA A 48 -26.18 -19.04 -10.52
CA ALA A 48 -25.28 -19.10 -11.66
C ALA A 48 -24.40 -17.86 -11.81
N ALA A 49 -24.75 -16.75 -11.16
CA ALA A 49 -24.10 -15.46 -11.31
C ALA A 49 -22.95 -15.26 -10.30
N SER A 50 -21.96 -14.47 -10.71
CA SER A 50 -20.88 -14.02 -9.81
C SER A 50 -21.25 -12.74 -9.04
N MET A 51 -22.27 -12.01 -9.49
CA MET A 51 -22.76 -10.78 -8.87
C MET A 51 -24.29 -10.73 -8.94
N ILE A 52 -24.92 -10.23 -7.90
CA ILE A 52 -26.36 -10.02 -7.80
C ILE A 52 -26.63 -8.53 -7.62
N LEU A 53 -27.46 -7.94 -8.51
CA LEU A 53 -27.89 -6.55 -8.41
C LEU A 53 -29.10 -6.45 -7.49
N GLN A 54 -28.91 -5.98 -6.29
CA GLN A 54 -29.94 -5.87 -5.26
C GLN A 54 -31.07 -4.89 -5.64
N ASP A 55 -30.78 -3.92 -6.51
CA ASP A 55 -31.68 -2.86 -6.96
C ASP A 55 -32.14 -3.02 -8.40
N ASP A 56 -31.81 -4.12 -9.05
CA ASP A 56 -32.05 -4.42 -10.47
C ASP A 56 -31.66 -3.26 -11.43
N ASN A 57 -30.70 -2.42 -10.98
CA ASN A 57 -30.31 -1.22 -11.72
C ASN A 57 -28.98 -1.43 -12.44
N PHE A 58 -28.99 -1.39 -13.76
CA PHE A 58 -27.78 -1.54 -14.59
C PHE A 58 -26.70 -0.47 -14.29
N ALA A 59 -27.08 0.73 -13.83
CA ALA A 59 -26.11 1.74 -13.44
C ALA A 59 -25.23 1.30 -12.25
N THR A 60 -25.71 0.37 -11.44
CA THR A 60 -24.97 -0.22 -10.33
C THR A 60 -23.83 -1.11 -10.80
N ILE A 61 -23.90 -1.70 -11.99
CA ILE A 61 -22.79 -2.44 -12.62
C ILE A 61 -21.59 -1.51 -12.82
N ILE A 62 -21.81 -0.28 -13.28
CA ILE A 62 -20.73 0.71 -13.49
C ILE A 62 -20.08 1.09 -12.16
N LYS A 63 -20.87 1.24 -11.11
CA LYS A 63 -20.35 1.48 -9.75
C LYS A 63 -19.54 0.27 -9.25
N ALA A 64 -20.01 -0.95 -9.52
CA ALA A 64 -19.29 -2.17 -9.15
C ALA A 64 -17.94 -2.28 -9.89
N VAL A 65 -17.90 -1.96 -11.19
CA VAL A 65 -16.65 -1.92 -11.97
C VAL A 65 -15.68 -0.87 -11.38
N ALA A 66 -16.16 0.33 -11.04
CA ALA A 66 -15.36 1.37 -10.42
C ALA A 66 -14.78 0.90 -9.07
N ASN A 67 -15.63 0.29 -8.22
CA ASN A 67 -15.21 -0.24 -6.93
C ASN A 67 -14.20 -1.38 -7.07
N GLY A 68 -14.41 -2.32 -7.99
CA GLY A 68 -13.46 -3.40 -8.26
C GLY A 68 -12.09 -2.89 -8.70
N ARG A 69 -12.05 -1.89 -9.58
CA ARG A 69 -10.81 -1.22 -9.98
C ARG A 69 -10.14 -0.50 -8.82
N ASN A 70 -10.93 0.14 -7.94
CA ASN A 70 -10.42 0.80 -6.74
C ASN A 70 -9.81 -0.19 -5.76
N VAL A 71 -10.50 -1.27 -5.46
CA VAL A 71 -10.02 -2.34 -4.56
C VAL A 71 -8.69 -2.90 -5.06
N TYR A 72 -8.60 -3.23 -6.35
CA TYR A 72 -7.36 -3.72 -6.96
C TYR A 72 -6.20 -2.71 -6.83
N ARG A 73 -6.48 -1.43 -7.09
CA ARG A 73 -5.48 -0.35 -6.94
C ARG A 73 -5.01 -0.22 -5.49
N ASN A 74 -5.94 -0.24 -4.55
CA ASN A 74 -5.63 -0.13 -3.13
C ASN A 74 -4.79 -1.32 -2.64
N ILE A 75 -5.13 -2.55 -3.06
CA ILE A 75 -4.32 -3.74 -2.79
C ILE A 75 -2.90 -3.57 -3.35
N LYS A 76 -2.76 -3.13 -4.59
CA LYS A 76 -1.46 -2.89 -5.22
C LYS A 76 -0.64 -1.84 -4.48
N ASN A 77 -1.27 -0.78 -4.02
CA ASN A 77 -0.64 0.29 -3.24
C ASN A 77 -0.21 -0.19 -1.84
N ALA A 78 -1.03 -1.00 -1.17
CA ALA A 78 -0.67 -1.62 0.11
C ALA A 78 0.52 -2.59 -0.04
N ILE A 79 0.54 -3.39 -1.12
CA ILE A 79 1.68 -4.26 -1.44
C ILE A 79 2.94 -3.42 -1.70
N LEU A 80 2.84 -2.31 -2.43
CA LEU A 80 3.97 -1.40 -2.64
C LEU A 80 4.52 -0.87 -1.31
N PHE A 81 3.65 -0.42 -0.41
CA PHE A 81 4.01 0.05 0.92
C PHE A 81 4.77 -1.00 1.72
N LEU A 82 4.20 -2.20 1.86
CA LEU A 82 4.79 -3.28 2.63
C LEU A 82 6.13 -3.75 2.05
N LEU A 83 6.18 -3.99 0.74
CA LEU A 83 7.38 -4.52 0.11
C LEU A 83 8.51 -3.48 0.06
N SER A 84 8.23 -2.21 -0.24
CA SER A 84 9.27 -1.16 -0.24
C SER A 84 9.85 -0.94 1.14
N GLY A 85 9.00 -0.97 2.18
CA GLY A 85 9.46 -0.88 3.56
C GLY A 85 10.32 -2.06 3.99
N ASN A 86 9.96 -3.30 3.62
CA ASN A 86 10.75 -4.48 3.91
C ASN A 86 12.09 -4.47 3.15
N MET A 87 12.09 -4.03 1.87
CA MET A 87 13.32 -3.86 1.11
C MET A 87 14.27 -2.85 1.76
N ALA A 88 13.74 -1.78 2.38
CA ALA A 88 14.57 -0.83 3.11
C ALA A 88 15.32 -1.49 4.28
N GLY A 89 14.65 -2.32 5.07
CA GLY A 89 15.29 -3.10 6.13
C GLY A 89 16.35 -4.07 5.59
N ILE A 90 16.02 -4.81 4.51
CA ILE A 90 16.95 -5.75 3.85
C ILE A 90 18.20 -5.01 3.37
N PHE A 91 18.05 -3.88 2.67
CA PHE A 91 19.19 -3.10 2.18
C PHE A 91 20.08 -2.58 3.32
N ALA A 92 19.47 -2.13 4.42
CA ALA A 92 20.23 -1.66 5.58
C ALA A 92 21.03 -2.80 6.23
N VAL A 93 20.42 -3.97 6.43
CA VAL A 93 21.09 -5.14 7.01
C VAL A 93 22.21 -5.64 6.08
N LEU A 94 21.94 -5.77 4.78
CA LEU A 94 22.94 -6.22 3.80
C LEU A 94 24.13 -5.25 3.75
N PHE A 95 23.88 -3.95 3.75
CA PHE A 95 24.93 -2.95 3.75
C PHE A 95 25.82 -3.08 4.99
N CYS A 96 25.22 -3.16 6.19
CA CYS A 96 25.98 -3.31 7.44
C CYS A 96 26.78 -4.61 7.45
N SER A 97 26.21 -5.73 6.95
CA SER A 97 26.89 -7.02 6.85
C SER A 97 28.12 -6.98 5.92
N ILE A 98 27.97 -6.36 4.74
CA ILE A 98 29.07 -6.23 3.77
C ILE A 98 30.19 -5.34 4.32
N MET A 99 29.83 -4.29 5.05
CA MET A 99 30.78 -3.36 5.64
C MET A 99 31.33 -3.80 7.00
N ALA A 100 30.99 -5.01 7.46
CA ALA A 100 31.36 -5.54 8.78
C ALA A 100 31.02 -4.60 9.94
N LEU A 101 29.88 -3.89 9.82
CA LEU A 101 29.34 -3.00 10.85
C LEU A 101 28.45 -3.77 11.84
N PRO A 102 28.20 -3.22 13.03
CA PRO A 102 27.23 -3.79 13.95
C PRO A 102 25.84 -3.97 13.31
N VAL A 103 25.06 -4.93 13.82
CA VAL A 103 23.72 -5.19 13.31
C VAL A 103 22.80 -3.97 13.54
N PRO A 104 22.14 -3.44 12.50
CA PRO A 104 21.33 -2.23 12.62
C PRO A 104 19.98 -2.47 13.31
N PHE A 105 19.47 -3.70 13.33
CA PHE A 105 18.17 -4.05 13.91
C PHE A 105 18.20 -5.35 14.69
N GLU A 106 17.63 -5.33 15.87
CA GLU A 106 17.28 -6.54 16.61
C GLU A 106 16.02 -7.20 16.03
N ALA A 107 15.83 -8.50 16.28
CA ALA A 107 14.65 -9.22 15.80
C ALA A 107 13.33 -8.59 16.30
N VAL A 108 13.33 -8.10 17.54
CA VAL A 108 12.17 -7.44 18.15
C VAL A 108 11.79 -6.14 17.43
N HIS A 109 12.77 -5.40 16.88
CA HIS A 109 12.53 -4.20 16.07
C HIS A 109 11.74 -4.53 14.81
N LEU A 110 12.16 -5.57 14.07
CA LEU A 110 11.49 -5.99 12.85
C LEU A 110 10.10 -6.55 13.13
N LEU A 111 9.92 -7.25 14.25
CA LEU A 111 8.63 -7.74 14.69
C LEU A 111 7.67 -6.58 15.01
N PHE A 112 8.14 -5.58 15.75
CA PHE A 112 7.37 -4.37 16.07
C PHE A 112 6.93 -3.65 14.79
N ILE A 113 7.84 -3.44 13.85
CA ILE A 113 7.55 -2.78 12.59
C ILE A 113 6.46 -3.55 11.83
N ASN A 114 6.67 -4.84 11.56
CA ASN A 114 5.79 -5.62 10.71
C ASN A 114 4.41 -5.86 11.33
N LEU A 115 4.35 -6.09 12.64
CA LEU A 115 3.10 -6.46 13.31
C LEU A 115 2.29 -5.23 13.76
N LEU A 116 2.95 -4.22 14.34
CA LEU A 116 2.26 -3.09 14.97
C LEU A 116 2.18 -1.87 14.05
N THR A 117 3.30 -1.44 13.46
CA THR A 117 3.33 -0.16 12.75
C THR A 117 2.97 -0.26 11.27
N ASP A 118 3.17 -1.39 10.60
CA ASP A 118 2.84 -1.55 9.18
C ASP A 118 1.39 -1.94 8.93
N SER A 119 0.79 -2.71 9.83
CA SER A 119 -0.58 -3.22 9.65
C SER A 119 -1.60 -2.09 9.54
N LEU A 120 -1.48 -1.06 10.37
CA LEU A 120 -2.43 0.06 10.39
C LEU A 120 -2.39 0.90 9.11
N PRO A 121 -1.22 1.38 8.62
CA PRO A 121 -1.16 2.07 7.34
C PRO A 121 -1.58 1.21 6.15
N ALA A 122 -1.25 -0.09 6.13
CA ALA A 122 -1.64 -0.99 5.05
C ALA A 122 -3.17 -1.11 4.95
N ILE A 123 -3.86 -1.27 6.08
CA ILE A 123 -5.33 -1.28 6.14
C ILE A 123 -5.89 0.07 5.69
N ALA A 124 -5.32 1.17 6.17
CA ALA A 124 -5.76 2.51 5.82
C ALA A 124 -5.62 2.82 4.32
N ILE A 125 -4.54 2.35 3.67
CA ILE A 125 -4.36 2.41 2.21
C ILE A 125 -5.46 1.59 1.51
N GLY A 126 -5.83 0.44 2.06
CA GLY A 126 -6.93 -0.38 1.55
C GLY A 126 -8.30 0.32 1.55
N MET A 127 -8.47 1.30 2.44
CA MET A 127 -9.70 2.10 2.59
C MET A 127 -9.71 3.38 1.74
N GLU A 128 -8.75 3.59 0.84
CA GLU A 128 -8.69 4.80 0.00
C GLU A 128 -9.88 4.87 -0.96
N LYS A 129 -10.45 6.07 -1.09
CA LYS A 129 -11.65 6.32 -1.91
C LYS A 129 -11.34 6.23 -3.40
N PRO A 130 -12.35 5.87 -4.24
CA PRO A 130 -12.19 5.84 -5.70
C PRO A 130 -11.83 7.23 -6.25
N GLU A 131 -10.81 7.29 -7.11
CA GLU A 131 -10.50 8.49 -7.88
C GLU A 131 -11.48 8.65 -9.05
N LYS A 132 -11.77 9.91 -9.43
CA LYS A 132 -12.78 10.24 -10.45
C LYS A 132 -12.46 9.71 -11.87
N ASP A 133 -11.20 9.44 -12.16
CA ASP A 133 -10.72 9.01 -13.48
C ASP A 133 -10.60 7.48 -13.65
N LEU A 134 -10.91 6.71 -12.63
CA LEU A 134 -10.78 5.24 -12.64
C LEU A 134 -11.55 4.56 -13.78
N LEU A 135 -12.72 5.06 -14.12
CA LEU A 135 -13.54 4.52 -15.22
C LEU A 135 -13.01 4.90 -16.60
N ARG A 136 -12.23 5.99 -16.72
CA ARG A 136 -11.62 6.44 -17.97
C ARG A 136 -10.34 5.67 -18.32
N GLN A 137 -9.75 4.99 -17.35
CA GLN A 137 -8.54 4.19 -17.55
C GLN A 137 -8.87 2.96 -18.40
N LYS A 138 -7.93 2.57 -19.26
CA LYS A 138 -8.05 1.34 -20.04
C LYS A 138 -8.17 0.13 -19.12
N PRO A 139 -8.95 -0.90 -19.50
CA PRO A 139 -8.99 -2.17 -18.80
C PRO A 139 -7.58 -2.75 -18.66
N ARG A 140 -7.33 -3.37 -17.51
CA ARG A 140 -6.07 -4.07 -17.27
C ARG A 140 -6.06 -5.40 -18.04
N ASP A 141 -4.87 -5.81 -18.52
CA ASP A 141 -4.68 -7.16 -19.05
C ASP A 141 -4.80 -8.18 -17.88
N PRO A 142 -5.75 -9.15 -17.94
CA PRO A 142 -5.94 -10.16 -16.90
C PRO A 142 -4.69 -11.02 -16.65
N LYS A 143 -3.86 -11.19 -17.67
CA LYS A 143 -2.62 -11.98 -17.60
C LYS A 143 -1.46 -11.24 -16.92
N GLN A 144 -1.57 -9.94 -16.73
CA GLN A 144 -0.53 -9.13 -16.12
C GLN A 144 -0.52 -9.29 -14.60
N GLY A 145 0.55 -9.85 -14.04
CA GLY A 145 0.79 -9.93 -12.60
C GLY A 145 0.90 -8.56 -11.93
N ILE A 146 0.87 -8.54 -10.60
CA ILE A 146 1.03 -7.31 -9.79
C ILE A 146 2.48 -6.79 -9.90
N LEU A 147 3.45 -7.70 -9.85
CA LEU A 147 4.89 -7.39 -9.89
C LEU A 147 5.36 -7.18 -11.34
N THR A 148 5.04 -6.03 -11.89
CA THR A 148 5.58 -5.60 -13.20
C THR A 148 6.97 -4.98 -13.04
N LYS A 149 7.77 -4.92 -14.11
CA LYS A 149 9.13 -4.31 -14.08
C LYS A 149 9.11 -2.89 -13.50
N SER A 150 8.15 -2.05 -13.92
CA SER A 150 8.02 -0.69 -13.39
C SER A 150 7.57 -0.66 -11.93
N PHE A 151 6.72 -1.59 -11.49
CA PHE A 151 6.35 -1.71 -10.09
C PHE A 151 7.54 -2.14 -9.22
N SER A 152 8.31 -3.13 -9.67
CA SER A 152 9.52 -3.59 -8.97
C SER A 152 10.58 -2.50 -8.90
N ALA A 153 10.79 -1.74 -9.97
CA ALA A 153 11.73 -0.62 -9.96
C ALA A 153 11.30 0.49 -8.98
N LEU A 154 10.00 0.80 -8.92
CA LEU A 154 9.46 1.77 -7.96
C LEU A 154 9.63 1.29 -6.52
N MET A 155 9.30 0.03 -6.25
CA MET A 155 9.43 -0.62 -4.94
C MET A 155 10.89 -0.60 -4.45
N LEU A 156 11.83 -1.01 -5.30
CA LEU A 156 13.25 -1.03 -4.97
C LEU A 156 13.81 0.38 -4.77
N GLY A 157 13.43 1.32 -5.64
CA GLY A 157 13.88 2.72 -5.54
C GLY A 157 13.40 3.41 -4.27
N GLN A 158 12.12 3.22 -3.90
CA GLN A 158 11.58 3.77 -2.66
C GLN A 158 12.19 3.09 -1.43
N GLY A 159 12.38 1.76 -1.47
CA GLY A 159 13.06 1.02 -0.42
C GLY A 159 14.50 1.46 -0.23
N ALA A 160 15.25 1.65 -1.31
CA ALA A 160 16.63 2.13 -1.26
C ALA A 160 16.72 3.55 -0.66
N LEU A 161 15.79 4.44 -1.02
CA LEU A 161 15.74 5.79 -0.47
C LEU A 161 15.53 5.79 1.05
N ILE A 162 14.62 4.96 1.55
CA ILE A 162 14.38 4.79 2.99
C ILE A 162 15.60 4.14 3.66
N ALA A 163 16.24 3.15 3.02
CA ALA A 163 17.45 2.52 3.55
C ALA A 163 18.59 3.52 3.73
N VAL A 164 18.80 4.42 2.77
CA VAL A 164 19.86 5.44 2.84
C VAL A 164 19.69 6.34 4.05
N VAL A 165 18.49 6.90 4.28
CA VAL A 165 18.27 7.76 5.46
C VAL A 165 18.37 6.99 6.77
N THR A 166 17.97 5.73 6.78
CA THR A 166 18.12 4.83 7.93
C THR A 166 19.59 4.58 8.24
N LEU A 167 20.42 4.32 7.22
CA LEU A 167 21.86 4.14 7.37
C LEU A 167 22.57 5.42 7.81
N ILE A 168 22.16 6.58 7.30
CA ILE A 168 22.68 7.87 7.80
C ILE A 168 22.40 8.02 9.29
N SER A 169 21.18 7.73 9.72
CA SER A 169 20.80 7.76 11.13
C SER A 169 21.62 6.77 11.97
N PHE A 170 21.83 5.56 11.44
CA PHE A 170 22.68 4.54 12.07
C PHE A 170 24.12 5.03 12.25
N TYR A 171 24.73 5.62 11.22
CA TYR A 171 26.10 6.16 11.30
C TYR A 171 26.23 7.30 12.30
N ILE A 172 25.25 8.19 12.40
CA ILE A 172 25.20 9.24 13.41
C ILE A 172 25.17 8.62 14.81
N GLY A 173 24.34 7.58 15.01
CA GLY A 173 24.26 6.86 16.29
C GLY A 173 25.55 6.12 16.67
N LEU A 174 26.29 5.58 15.68
CA LEU A 174 27.58 4.91 15.91
C LEU A 174 28.65 5.81 16.53
N GLN A 175 28.55 7.13 16.37
CA GLN A 175 29.44 8.09 17.03
C GLN A 175 29.27 8.04 18.54
N THR A 176 28.14 7.54 19.05
CA THR A 176 27.89 7.43 20.50
C THR A 176 28.10 5.99 20.97
N SER A 177 27.37 5.04 20.43
CA SER A 177 27.52 3.61 20.74
C SER A 177 26.74 2.73 19.73
N PRO A 178 27.08 1.45 19.59
CA PRO A 178 26.31 0.50 18.75
C PRO A 178 24.84 0.39 19.16
N ALA A 179 24.52 0.47 20.45
CA ALA A 179 23.14 0.40 20.95
C ALA A 179 22.33 1.64 20.56
N VAL A 180 22.94 2.84 20.64
CA VAL A 180 22.30 4.07 20.16
C VAL A 180 22.12 4.02 18.64
N ALA A 181 23.09 3.49 17.90
CA ALA A 181 23.00 3.35 16.45
C ALA A 181 21.81 2.46 16.04
N SER A 182 21.67 1.29 16.68
CA SER A 182 20.54 0.38 16.43
C SER A 182 19.19 1.03 16.77
N THR A 183 19.12 1.75 17.91
CA THR A 183 17.92 2.49 18.31
C THR A 183 17.56 3.59 17.31
N MET A 184 18.54 4.38 16.85
CA MET A 184 18.32 5.42 15.86
C MET A 184 17.91 4.86 14.50
N ALA A 185 18.53 3.76 14.06
CA ALA A 185 18.13 3.07 12.83
C ALA A 185 16.69 2.55 12.90
N PHE A 186 16.33 1.86 13.98
CA PHE A 186 14.99 1.36 14.23
C PHE A 186 13.95 2.49 14.20
N ALA A 187 14.21 3.56 14.96
CA ALA A 187 13.30 4.70 15.05
C ALA A 187 13.14 5.42 13.70
N THR A 188 14.25 5.61 12.95
CA THR A 188 14.20 6.26 11.63
C THR A 188 13.48 5.40 10.61
N LEU A 189 13.77 4.09 10.54
CA LEU A 189 13.10 3.17 9.64
C LEU A 189 11.59 3.15 9.90
N THR A 190 11.19 2.99 11.17
CA THR A 190 9.77 2.95 11.57
C THR A 190 9.06 4.25 11.19
N PHE A 191 9.64 5.39 11.55
CA PHE A 191 9.00 6.69 11.32
C PHE A 191 8.96 7.06 9.83
N ALA A 192 10.02 6.74 9.07
CA ALA A 192 10.03 6.91 7.62
C ALA A 192 8.96 6.06 6.94
N ARG A 193 8.70 4.83 7.41
CA ARG A 193 7.63 3.97 6.90
C ARG A 193 6.25 4.55 7.20
N LEU A 194 6.03 5.11 8.39
CA LEU A 194 4.76 5.78 8.70
C LEU A 194 4.49 6.95 7.75
N PHE A 195 5.48 7.80 7.48
CA PHE A 195 5.37 8.84 6.45
C PHE A 195 5.17 8.27 5.05
N HIS A 196 5.86 7.16 4.73
CA HIS A 196 5.76 6.50 3.45
C HIS A 196 4.36 5.94 3.16
N GLY A 197 3.58 5.61 4.20
CA GLY A 197 2.18 5.26 4.07
C GLY A 197 1.39 6.30 3.27
N PHE A 198 1.64 7.59 3.48
CA PHE A 198 1.01 8.65 2.69
C PHE A 198 1.45 8.65 1.23
N ASN A 199 2.68 8.25 0.94
CA ASN A 199 3.17 8.15 -0.44
C ASN A 199 2.48 7.04 -1.22
N CYS A 200 2.10 5.96 -0.54
CA CYS A 200 1.51 4.78 -1.18
C CYS A 200 -0.02 4.86 -1.32
N ARG A 201 -0.69 5.91 -0.84
CA ARG A 201 -2.15 6.08 -0.98
C ARG A 201 -2.60 6.19 -2.43
N SER A 202 -1.82 6.85 -3.26
CA SER A 202 -2.12 7.07 -4.68
C SER A 202 -0.85 7.24 -5.51
N THR A 203 -0.97 7.08 -6.83
CA THR A 203 0.07 7.50 -7.79
C THR A 203 0.15 9.03 -7.92
N HIS A 204 -0.91 9.74 -7.53
CA HIS A 204 -0.93 11.20 -7.50
C HIS A 204 -0.26 11.76 -6.24
N SER A 205 0.11 13.06 -6.33
CA SER A 205 0.65 13.77 -5.18
C SER A 205 -0.40 13.96 -4.08
N ILE A 206 0.06 14.08 -2.82
CA ILE A 206 -0.82 14.36 -1.68
C ILE A 206 -1.55 15.69 -1.86
N PHE A 207 -0.94 16.67 -2.52
CA PHE A 207 -1.55 17.97 -2.78
C PHE A 207 -2.78 17.86 -3.68
N LYS A 208 -2.76 16.96 -4.66
CA LYS A 208 -3.90 16.70 -5.55
C LYS A 208 -4.96 15.80 -4.89
N LEU A 209 -4.51 14.80 -4.13
CA LEU A 209 -5.39 13.85 -3.46
C LEU A 209 -6.11 14.47 -2.25
N GLY A 210 -5.44 15.39 -1.55
CA GLY A 210 -5.84 15.93 -0.25
C GLY A 210 -5.31 15.09 0.91
N LEU A 211 -4.56 15.73 1.82
CA LEU A 211 -3.99 15.05 2.98
C LEU A 211 -5.08 14.41 3.86
N PHE A 212 -6.15 15.15 4.10
CA PHE A 212 -7.27 14.77 4.99
C PHE A 212 -8.37 13.94 4.32
N SER A 213 -8.21 13.56 3.05
CA SER A 213 -9.23 12.79 2.32
C SER A 213 -9.43 11.37 2.87
N ASN A 214 -8.41 10.80 3.52
CA ASN A 214 -8.45 9.50 4.19
C ASN A 214 -8.09 9.66 5.67
N THR A 215 -9.11 9.72 6.51
CA THR A 215 -8.96 9.86 7.97
C THR A 215 -8.33 8.63 8.62
N ALA A 216 -8.52 7.42 8.05
CA ALA A 216 -7.89 6.20 8.52
C ALA A 216 -6.36 6.26 8.38
N SER A 217 -5.84 6.83 7.28
CA SER A 217 -4.39 7.01 7.09
C SER A 217 -3.79 7.99 8.12
N ILE A 218 -4.53 9.03 8.48
CA ILE A 218 -4.12 9.98 9.52
C ILE A 218 -4.12 9.30 10.88
N GLY A 219 -5.20 8.56 11.21
CA GLY A 219 -5.29 7.80 12.45
C GLY A 219 -4.17 6.76 12.57
N ALA A 220 -3.89 6.01 11.51
CA ALA A 220 -2.80 5.03 11.46
C ALA A 220 -1.42 5.69 11.71
N PHE A 221 -1.16 6.85 11.12
CA PHE A 221 0.06 7.62 11.34
C PHE A 221 0.21 8.06 12.80
N PHE A 222 -0.82 8.64 13.39
CA PHE A 222 -0.77 9.09 14.79
C PHE A 222 -0.64 7.92 15.77
N ILE A 223 -1.39 6.83 15.58
CA ILE A 223 -1.28 5.64 16.43
C ILE A 223 0.11 5.02 16.30
N GLY A 224 0.63 4.86 15.07
CA GLY A 224 1.98 4.34 14.84
C GLY A 224 3.07 5.21 15.45
N THR A 225 2.93 6.54 15.35
CA THR A 225 3.86 7.50 15.98
C THR A 225 3.79 7.41 17.51
N LEU A 226 2.60 7.29 18.08
CA LEU A 226 2.42 7.13 19.53
C LEU A 226 3.03 5.82 20.03
N LEU A 227 2.83 4.72 19.30
CA LEU A 227 3.44 3.42 19.62
C LEU A 227 4.97 3.48 19.57
N LEU A 228 5.53 4.13 18.54
CA LEU A 228 6.98 4.32 18.44
C LEU A 228 7.50 5.18 19.61
N ALA A 229 6.84 6.29 19.91
CA ALA A 229 7.20 7.16 21.02
C ALA A 229 7.11 6.43 22.37
N PHE A 230 6.09 5.58 22.55
CA PHE A 230 5.94 4.76 23.75
C PHE A 230 7.12 3.82 23.95
N VAL A 231 7.58 3.14 22.88
CA VAL A 231 8.76 2.26 22.94
C VAL A 231 10.04 3.02 23.23
N LEU A 232 10.23 4.20 22.61
CA LEU A 232 11.48 4.95 22.73
C LEU A 232 11.62 5.71 24.04
N PHE A 233 10.53 6.26 24.59
CA PHE A 233 10.58 7.19 25.70
C PHE A 233 10.09 6.63 27.03
N VAL A 234 9.38 5.50 27.05
CA VAL A 234 8.94 4.87 28.31
C VAL A 234 10.05 3.94 28.82
N PRO A 235 10.64 4.20 30.01
CA PRO A 235 11.80 3.45 30.49
C PRO A 235 11.56 1.95 30.63
N PHE A 236 10.35 1.53 31.00
CA PHE A 236 9.97 0.12 31.12
C PHE A 236 9.99 -0.61 29.78
N MET A 237 9.71 0.07 28.67
CA MET A 237 9.69 -0.53 27.31
C MET A 237 11.10 -0.68 26.70
N GLN A 238 12.03 0.17 27.09
CA GLN A 238 13.36 0.20 26.50
C GLN A 238 14.10 -1.14 26.56
N PRO A 239 14.19 -1.85 27.69
CA PRO A 239 14.86 -3.15 27.71
C PRO A 239 14.10 -4.23 26.95
N LEU A 240 12.75 -4.18 26.90
CA LEU A 240 11.94 -5.15 26.14
C LEU A 240 12.18 -5.06 24.64
N PHE A 241 12.44 -3.86 24.14
CA PHE A 241 12.69 -3.62 22.72
C PHE A 241 14.18 -3.42 22.41
N SER A 242 15.09 -3.65 23.36
CA SER A 242 16.54 -3.45 23.18
C SER A 242 16.89 -2.05 22.65
N VAL A 243 16.14 -1.04 23.09
CA VAL A 243 16.38 0.37 22.72
C VAL A 243 17.00 1.13 23.88
N THR A 244 17.75 2.19 23.56
CA THR A 244 18.41 3.06 24.53
C THR A 244 17.80 4.46 24.53
N ALA A 245 17.94 5.17 25.63
CA ALA A 245 17.48 6.55 25.73
C ALA A 245 18.18 7.43 24.70
N LEU A 246 17.39 8.24 23.98
CA LEU A 246 17.85 9.16 22.95
C LEU A 246 17.86 10.59 23.50
N THR A 247 18.84 11.39 23.08
CA THR A 247 18.84 12.83 23.32
C THR A 247 17.81 13.55 22.44
N GLY A 248 17.38 14.74 22.87
CA GLY A 248 16.45 15.56 22.06
C GLY A 248 16.99 15.89 20.67
N ALA A 249 18.31 16.08 20.53
CA ALA A 249 18.95 16.29 19.23
C ALA A 249 18.86 15.06 18.33
N GLN A 250 19.10 13.85 18.87
CA GLN A 250 18.97 12.59 18.12
C GLN A 250 17.53 12.37 17.69
N ALA A 251 16.54 12.63 18.56
CA ALA A 251 15.12 12.55 18.20
C ALA A 251 14.75 13.53 17.08
N GLY A 252 15.27 14.74 17.11
CA GLY A 252 15.11 15.72 16.03
C GLY A 252 15.71 15.28 14.70
N PHE A 253 16.92 14.70 14.72
CA PHE A 253 17.53 14.12 13.51
C PHE A 253 16.74 12.96 12.95
N ILE A 254 16.23 12.06 13.80
CA ILE A 254 15.35 10.95 13.37
C ILE A 254 14.11 11.50 12.63
N ALA A 255 13.44 12.48 13.22
CA ALA A 255 12.25 13.08 12.61
C ALA A 255 12.55 13.73 11.26
N LEU A 256 13.65 14.48 11.17
CA LEU A 256 14.09 15.12 9.93
C LEU A 256 14.42 14.07 8.84
N LEU A 257 15.25 13.10 9.16
CA LEU A 257 15.69 12.06 8.23
C LEU A 257 14.50 11.20 7.76
N ALA A 258 13.58 10.86 8.66
CA ALA A 258 12.40 10.08 8.33
C ALA A 258 11.44 10.79 7.35
N PHE A 259 11.41 12.13 7.37
CA PHE A 259 10.58 12.92 6.47
C PHE A 259 11.17 13.07 5.06
N ILE A 260 12.51 13.04 4.90
CA ILE A 260 13.21 13.26 3.62
C ILE A 260 12.70 12.34 2.49
N PRO A 261 12.58 11.01 2.65
CA PRO A 261 12.08 10.14 1.59
C PRO A 261 10.70 10.56 1.09
N THR A 262 9.82 10.93 2.01
CA THR A 262 8.46 11.36 1.65
C THR A 262 8.49 12.67 0.88
N PHE A 263 9.28 13.63 1.29
CA PHE A 263 9.45 14.89 0.56
C PHE A 263 9.93 14.65 -0.87
N ILE A 264 10.97 13.83 -1.06
CA ILE A 264 11.53 13.51 -2.38
C ILE A 264 10.49 12.82 -3.25
N ILE A 265 9.79 11.79 -2.73
CA ILE A 265 8.78 11.05 -3.48
C ILE A 265 7.63 11.97 -3.90
N GLN A 266 7.14 12.83 -3.00
CA GLN A 266 6.07 13.77 -3.32
C GLN A 266 6.52 14.82 -4.35
N PHE A 267 7.74 15.31 -4.24
CA PHE A 267 8.31 16.24 -5.21
C PHE A 267 8.38 15.63 -6.61
N VAL A 268 8.87 14.39 -6.73
CA VAL A 268 8.89 13.64 -8.00
C VAL A 268 7.47 13.46 -8.55
N LYS A 269 6.47 13.13 -7.71
CA LYS A 269 5.09 12.99 -8.16
C LYS A 269 4.54 14.30 -8.72
N VAL A 270 4.80 15.44 -8.07
CA VAL A 270 4.36 16.75 -8.55
C VAL A 270 4.99 17.09 -9.90
N ILE A 271 6.29 16.82 -10.10
CA ILE A 271 6.98 17.02 -11.38
C ILE A 271 6.32 16.16 -12.46
N VAL A 272 6.15 14.87 -12.22
CA VAL A 272 5.53 13.94 -13.20
C VAL A 272 4.10 14.34 -13.55
N GLU A 273 3.33 14.84 -12.59
CA GLU A 273 1.97 15.35 -12.84
C GLU A 273 1.98 16.60 -13.73
N ASN A 274 2.94 17.49 -13.56
CA ASN A 274 3.04 18.71 -14.38
C ASN A 274 3.53 18.44 -15.80
N VAL A 275 4.41 17.46 -15.99
CA VAL A 275 4.91 17.06 -17.33
C VAL A 275 3.85 16.30 -18.15
N ARG A 276 2.88 15.66 -17.49
CA ARG A 276 1.80 14.91 -18.17
C ARG A 276 0.55 15.73 -18.49
N LYS A 277 0.51 17.00 -18.09
CA LYS A 277 -0.51 17.97 -18.54
C LYS A 277 -0.16 18.54 -19.89
#